data_98b22014fd844357fc90975ef18a6bc7
#
_entry.id   98b22014fd844357fc90975ef18a6bc7
#
_cell.length_a   1.000
_cell.length_b   1.000
_cell.length_c   1.000
_cell.angle_alpha   90.00
_cell.angle_beta   90.00
_cell.angle_gamma   90.00
#
_symmetry.space_group_name_H-M   'P 1'
#
loop_
_entity.id
_entity.type
_entity.pdbx_description
1 polymer ?
#
loop_
_entity_poly.entity_id
_entity_poly.type
_entity_poly.pdbx_seq_one_letter_code
_entity_poly.pdbx_strand_id
1 'polypeptide(L)'
;MARNANKVATQSSGSKVQQKALSGSFPARIVQVVFLGVQEQRAFQGVAKPPVDQIRITYELSHEFMIDENGEPVADKPRWESEQIAFHSASVDLATSTKRFKTYRPDAPVSDYNWDDSLLGTAVQVTLASRDVTQGKHAGKTFTDIKGVTPAAQMPGYVQPELVNAAVFFDPQDESVSVEAFNGLPDFMQDIIKGSLDYADSELCATLAGGGAPVAPKAPAPAPAPVAAPAPVAAEAPAGVDNPF
;
A
#
# COMPACT_ATOMS: atom_id res chain seq x y z
N MET A 1 17.90 46.78 2.75
CA MET A 1 16.69 45.97 2.57
C MET A 1 16.17 45.55 3.95
N ALA A 2 14.98 46.01 4.33
CA ALA A 2 14.39 45.72 5.63
C ALA A 2 13.76 44.28 5.61
N ARG A 3 14.11 43.44 6.58
CA ARG A 3 13.53 42.13 6.74
C ARG A 3 12.14 42.26 7.39
N ASN A 4 11.09 41.82 6.69
CA ASN A 4 9.73 41.86 7.23
C ASN A 4 9.54 40.74 8.25
N ALA A 5 9.47 41.09 9.54
CA ALA A 5 9.32 40.16 10.67
C ALA A 5 7.97 39.39 10.68
N ASN A 6 7.00 39.80 9.87
CA ASN A 6 5.70 39.13 9.80
C ASN A 6 5.69 37.88 8.89
N LYS A 7 6.84 37.48 8.32
CA LYS A 7 7.03 36.25 7.56
C LYS A 7 7.70 35.11 8.33
N VAL A 8 7.87 35.25 9.64
CA VAL A 8 8.23 34.09 10.45
C VAL A 8 6.99 33.23 10.56
N ALA A 9 6.96 32.15 9.78
CA ALA A 9 5.95 31.13 9.95
C ALA A 9 5.98 30.69 11.41
N THR A 10 4.95 31.00 12.15
CA THR A 10 4.72 30.45 13.48
C THR A 10 4.58 28.95 13.26
N GLN A 11 5.65 28.20 13.51
CA GLN A 11 5.51 26.75 13.66
C GLN A 11 4.58 26.57 14.83
N SER A 12 3.33 26.27 14.54
CA SER A 12 2.40 25.76 15.51
C SER A 12 3.03 24.48 16.06
N SER A 13 3.63 24.58 17.22
CA SER A 13 4.05 23.45 18.04
C SER A 13 2.80 22.81 18.66
N GLY A 14 1.84 22.42 17.80
CA GLY A 14 0.77 21.54 18.22
C GLY A 14 1.45 20.27 18.73
N SER A 15 1.29 19.97 20.00
CA SER A 15 1.75 18.73 20.61
C SER A 15 1.18 17.59 19.77
N LYS A 16 2.04 16.94 18.95
CA LYS A 16 1.59 15.80 18.15
C LYS A 16 1.19 14.71 19.13
N VAL A 17 -0.10 14.41 19.17
CA VAL A 17 -0.63 13.31 19.99
C VAL A 17 0.16 12.05 19.65
N GLN A 18 0.76 11.44 20.66
CA GLN A 18 1.55 10.23 20.47
C GLN A 18 0.60 9.06 20.28
N GLN A 19 0.57 8.52 19.06
CA GLN A 19 -0.20 7.33 18.76
C GLN A 19 0.42 6.11 19.45
N LYS A 20 -0.41 5.27 20.07
CA LYS A 20 0.04 4.04 20.72
C LYS A 20 0.55 3.04 19.67
N ALA A 21 1.69 2.40 19.92
CA ALA A 21 2.16 1.30 19.08
C ALA A 21 1.18 0.13 19.15
N LEU A 22 0.92 -0.48 17.99
CA LEU A 22 0.01 -1.62 17.86
C LEU A 22 0.76 -2.94 17.92
N SER A 23 0.09 -3.96 18.46
CA SER A 23 0.57 -5.34 18.49
C SER A 23 -0.63 -6.28 18.35
N GLY A 24 -0.53 -7.26 17.46
CA GLY A 24 -1.60 -8.19 17.13
C GLY A 24 -1.83 -8.31 15.63
N SER A 25 -2.93 -8.92 15.24
CA SER A 25 -3.34 -9.09 13.85
C SER A 25 -4.56 -8.23 13.55
N PHE A 26 -4.47 -7.46 12.49
CA PHE A 26 -5.46 -6.44 12.13
C PHE A 26 -5.90 -6.63 10.67
N PRO A 27 -7.22 -6.60 10.39
CA PRO A 27 -7.70 -6.53 9.02
C PRO A 27 -7.30 -5.18 8.41
N ALA A 28 -6.80 -5.22 7.18
CA ALA A 28 -6.29 -4.06 6.48
C ALA A 28 -6.48 -4.18 4.97
N ARG A 29 -6.46 -3.06 4.25
CA ARG A 29 -6.39 -3.04 2.80
C ARG A 29 -5.13 -2.34 2.34
N ILE A 30 -4.61 -2.74 1.19
CA ILE A 30 -3.50 -2.05 0.53
C ILE A 30 -4.01 -0.70 0.04
N VAL A 31 -3.51 0.39 0.63
CA VAL A 31 -3.88 1.75 0.24
C VAL A 31 -2.84 2.39 -0.65
N GLN A 32 -1.57 1.94 -0.54
CA GLN A 32 -0.51 2.55 -1.33
C GLN A 32 0.56 1.52 -1.69
N VAL A 33 1.02 1.59 -2.94
CA VAL A 33 2.16 0.84 -3.47
C VAL A 33 3.05 1.84 -4.21
N VAL A 34 4.28 2.03 -3.73
CA VAL A 34 5.22 3.01 -4.28
C VAL A 34 6.56 2.35 -4.54
N PHE A 35 7.00 2.31 -5.78
CA PHE A 35 8.36 1.95 -6.15
C PHE A 35 9.30 3.10 -5.82
N LEU A 36 10.41 2.78 -5.17
CA LEU A 36 11.39 3.76 -4.69
C LEU A 36 12.64 3.81 -5.55
N GLY A 37 12.71 2.95 -6.58
CA GLY A 37 13.89 2.77 -7.43
C GLY A 37 14.99 1.98 -6.73
N VAL A 38 16.14 1.89 -7.41
CA VAL A 38 17.31 1.13 -6.93
C VAL A 38 18.01 1.88 -5.81
N GLN A 39 18.06 1.25 -4.64
CA GLN A 39 18.61 1.82 -3.40
C GLN A 39 19.85 1.08 -2.94
N GLU A 40 20.81 1.81 -2.38
CA GLU A 40 21.94 1.19 -1.67
C GLU A 40 21.45 0.42 -0.44
N GLN A 41 22.05 -0.74 -0.21
CA GLN A 41 21.76 -1.53 0.97
C GLN A 41 22.79 -1.30 2.07
N ARG A 42 22.34 -1.33 3.32
CA ARG A 42 23.25 -1.32 4.46
C ARG A 42 24.14 -2.58 4.42
N ALA A 43 25.42 -2.39 4.70
CA ALA A 43 26.33 -3.51 4.89
C ALA A 43 25.81 -4.47 5.97
N PHE A 44 25.91 -5.76 5.71
CA PHE A 44 25.58 -6.80 6.69
C PHE A 44 26.86 -7.46 7.18
N GLN A 45 27.09 -7.41 8.48
CA GLN A 45 28.32 -7.93 9.12
C GLN A 45 29.61 -7.37 8.47
N GLY A 46 29.60 -6.09 8.10
CA GLY A 46 30.73 -5.43 7.45
C GLY A 46 30.88 -5.71 5.95
N VAL A 47 30.04 -6.57 5.36
CA VAL A 47 30.06 -6.87 3.93
C VAL A 47 29.04 -5.97 3.22
N ALA A 48 29.50 -5.21 2.22
CA ALA A 48 28.62 -4.42 1.36
C ALA A 48 27.67 -5.33 0.58
N LYS A 49 26.40 -4.96 0.52
CA LYS A 49 25.40 -5.64 -0.32
C LYS A 49 25.22 -4.87 -1.63
N PRO A 50 24.95 -5.56 -2.74
CA PRO A 50 24.63 -4.88 -3.99
C PRO A 50 23.36 -4.05 -3.83
N PRO A 51 23.24 -2.93 -4.55
CA PRO A 51 22.00 -2.19 -4.62
C PRO A 51 20.82 -3.07 -5.04
N VAL A 52 19.63 -2.70 -4.62
CA VAL A 52 18.41 -3.44 -4.94
C VAL A 52 17.25 -2.47 -5.14
N ASP A 53 16.38 -2.78 -6.07
CA ASP A 53 15.12 -2.06 -6.21
C ASP A 53 14.27 -2.24 -4.95
N GLN A 54 13.58 -1.19 -4.53
CA GLN A 54 12.79 -1.18 -3.30
C GLN A 54 11.37 -0.69 -3.57
N ILE A 55 10.46 -1.30 -2.84
CA ILE A 55 9.05 -0.96 -2.87
C ILE A 55 8.56 -0.66 -1.45
N ARG A 56 7.72 0.36 -1.34
CA ARG A 56 7.00 0.66 -0.11
C ARG A 56 5.53 0.32 -0.26
N ILE A 57 5.03 -0.48 0.66
CA ILE A 57 3.62 -0.89 0.71
C ILE A 57 3.02 -0.30 1.97
N THR A 58 1.88 0.37 1.83
CA THR A 58 1.13 0.94 2.95
C THR A 58 -0.22 0.26 3.06
N TYR A 59 -0.57 -0.11 4.28
CA TYR A 59 -1.83 -0.76 4.62
C TYR A 59 -2.66 0.20 5.47
N GLU A 60 -3.91 0.38 5.08
CA GLU A 60 -4.92 1.06 5.87
C GLU A 60 -5.63 0.05 6.77
N LEU A 61 -5.55 0.24 8.09
CA LEU A 61 -6.17 -0.67 9.06
C LEU A 61 -7.67 -0.39 9.15
N SER A 62 -8.49 -1.43 8.92
CA SER A 62 -9.94 -1.25 8.75
C SER A 62 -10.70 -0.80 10.01
N HIS A 63 -10.14 -1.04 11.21
CA HIS A 63 -10.81 -0.76 12.48
C HIS A 63 -9.95 0.01 13.48
N GLU A 64 -8.74 0.43 13.06
CA GLU A 64 -7.84 1.21 13.88
C GLU A 64 -7.77 2.63 13.34
N PHE A 65 -8.03 3.60 14.20
CA PHE A 65 -8.05 5.01 13.82
C PHE A 65 -7.00 5.81 14.57
N MET A 66 -6.61 6.93 13.99
CA MET A 66 -5.80 7.92 14.70
C MET A 66 -6.61 8.49 15.86
N ILE A 67 -5.96 8.79 16.97
CA ILE A 67 -6.59 9.46 18.10
C ILE A 67 -6.32 10.96 18.07
N ASP A 68 -7.29 11.75 18.49
CA ASP A 68 -7.20 13.20 18.66
C ASP A 68 -6.51 13.60 19.99
N GLU A 69 -6.52 14.89 20.29
CA GLU A 69 -5.93 15.45 21.53
C GLU A 69 -6.65 14.99 22.81
N ASN A 70 -7.89 14.52 22.70
CA ASN A 70 -8.69 14.02 23.81
C ASN A 70 -8.55 12.50 23.98
N GLY A 71 -7.84 11.83 23.06
CA GLY A 71 -7.68 10.39 23.04
C GLY A 71 -8.82 9.66 22.34
N GLU A 72 -9.70 10.39 21.61
CA GLU A 72 -10.83 9.82 20.91
C GLU A 72 -10.47 9.45 19.46
N PRO A 73 -11.00 8.32 18.93
CA PRO A 73 -10.78 7.92 17.54
C PRO A 73 -11.37 8.90 16.55
N VAL A 74 -10.60 9.25 15.52
CA VAL A 74 -11.02 10.11 14.42
C VAL A 74 -11.47 9.25 13.24
N ALA A 75 -12.78 9.11 13.05
CA ALA A 75 -13.39 8.10 12.16
C ALA A 75 -13.00 8.22 10.67
N ASP A 76 -12.60 9.40 10.20
CA ASP A 76 -12.12 9.66 8.84
C ASP A 76 -10.59 9.55 8.69
N LYS A 77 -9.88 9.11 9.75
CA LYS A 77 -8.44 8.96 9.78
C LYS A 77 -8.02 7.56 10.23
N PRO A 78 -8.23 6.55 9.41
CA PRO A 78 -7.73 5.20 9.71
C PRO A 78 -6.19 5.23 9.84
N ARG A 79 -5.68 4.35 10.67
CA ARG A 79 -4.23 4.20 10.84
C ARG A 79 -3.62 3.51 9.63
N TRP A 80 -2.45 4.00 9.27
CA TRP A 80 -1.63 3.43 8.21
C TRP A 80 -0.36 2.82 8.80
N GLU A 81 -0.06 1.60 8.37
CA GLU A 81 1.20 0.95 8.68
C GLU A 81 1.89 0.58 7.37
N SER A 82 3.20 0.77 7.32
CA SER A 82 3.94 0.61 6.07
C SER A 82 5.18 -0.25 6.26
N GLU A 83 5.50 -1.00 5.24
CA GLU A 83 6.80 -1.70 5.13
C GLU A 83 7.53 -1.25 3.87
N GLN A 84 8.87 -1.22 3.96
CA GLN A 84 9.76 -1.02 2.82
C GLN A 84 10.58 -2.28 2.66
N ILE A 85 10.50 -2.89 1.49
CA ILE A 85 11.09 -4.19 1.21
C ILE A 85 11.88 -4.16 -0.09
N ALA A 86 12.91 -5.01 -0.18
CA ALA A 86 13.61 -5.24 -1.43
C ALA A 86 12.67 -5.92 -2.44
N PHE A 87 12.65 -5.39 -3.64
CA PHE A 87 11.88 -5.92 -4.75
C PHE A 87 12.75 -6.89 -5.56
N HIS A 88 12.27 -8.11 -5.70
CA HIS A 88 12.98 -9.17 -6.38
C HIS A 88 12.12 -9.82 -7.44
N SER A 89 12.74 -10.42 -8.44
CA SER A 89 12.08 -11.26 -9.43
C SER A 89 11.27 -12.39 -8.77
N ALA A 90 10.18 -12.80 -9.41
CA ALA A 90 9.36 -13.92 -9.00
C ALA A 90 10.12 -15.25 -8.80
N SER A 91 11.27 -15.40 -9.45
CA SER A 91 12.14 -16.58 -9.31
C SER A 91 12.80 -16.70 -7.93
N VAL A 92 12.78 -15.64 -7.12
CA VAL A 92 13.35 -15.63 -5.76
C VAL A 92 12.23 -15.93 -4.76
N ASP A 93 11.86 -17.19 -4.61
CA ASP A 93 10.72 -17.63 -3.78
C ASP A 93 10.78 -17.18 -2.32
N LEU A 94 11.99 -17.07 -1.76
CA LEU A 94 12.18 -16.68 -0.37
C LEU A 94 12.14 -15.16 -0.14
N ALA A 95 12.16 -14.36 -1.20
CA ALA A 95 12.08 -12.91 -1.09
C ALA A 95 10.77 -12.46 -0.45
N THR A 96 10.83 -11.42 0.35
CA THR A 96 9.65 -10.85 0.99
C THR A 96 8.65 -10.34 -0.05
N SER A 97 9.12 -9.66 -1.12
CA SER A 97 8.27 -9.21 -2.21
C SER A 97 7.49 -10.37 -2.87
N THR A 98 8.18 -11.49 -3.17
CA THR A 98 7.53 -12.67 -3.74
C THR A 98 6.46 -13.25 -2.80
N LYS A 99 6.77 -13.35 -1.51
CA LYS A 99 5.80 -13.82 -0.50
C LYS A 99 4.59 -12.89 -0.38
N ARG A 100 4.82 -11.56 -0.43
CA ARG A 100 3.75 -10.57 -0.41
C ARG A 100 2.85 -10.70 -1.63
N PHE A 101 3.44 -10.78 -2.83
CA PHE A 101 2.67 -10.95 -4.05
C PHE A 101 1.77 -12.19 -4.01
N LYS A 102 2.33 -13.35 -3.60
CA LYS A 102 1.56 -14.58 -3.43
C LYS A 102 0.43 -14.47 -2.40
N THR A 103 0.61 -13.61 -1.39
CA THR A 103 -0.44 -13.30 -0.42
C THR A 103 -1.58 -12.48 -1.05
N TYR A 104 -1.24 -11.50 -1.88
CA TYR A 104 -2.21 -10.62 -2.53
C TYR A 104 -2.93 -11.29 -3.71
N ARG A 105 -2.22 -12.14 -4.41
CA ARG A 105 -2.65 -12.86 -5.61
C ARG A 105 -2.34 -14.35 -5.51
N PRO A 106 -3.03 -15.10 -4.61
CA PRO A 106 -2.71 -16.52 -4.36
C PRO A 106 -2.88 -17.39 -5.59
N ASP A 107 -3.80 -17.04 -6.48
CA ASP A 107 -4.14 -17.81 -7.66
C ASP A 107 -3.38 -17.35 -8.93
N ALA A 108 -2.57 -16.29 -8.84
CA ALA A 108 -1.81 -15.80 -9.99
C ALA A 108 -0.66 -16.74 -10.33
N PRO A 109 -0.49 -17.15 -11.59
CA PRO A 109 0.67 -17.91 -12.00
C PRO A 109 1.95 -17.07 -11.87
N VAL A 110 3.11 -17.71 -11.72
CA VAL A 110 4.41 -17.03 -11.60
C VAL A 110 4.72 -16.16 -12.83
N SER A 111 4.16 -16.51 -14.00
CA SER A 111 4.27 -15.71 -15.23
C SER A 111 3.53 -14.37 -15.17
N ASP A 112 2.62 -14.20 -14.21
CA ASP A 112 1.80 -13.00 -14.01
C ASP A 112 2.20 -12.26 -12.71
N TYR A 113 3.50 -12.10 -12.52
CA TYR A 113 4.08 -11.39 -11.37
C TYR A 113 4.07 -9.87 -11.61
N ASN A 114 2.86 -9.33 -11.85
CA ASN A 114 2.68 -7.92 -12.13
C ASN A 114 2.27 -7.15 -10.87
N TRP A 115 3.14 -6.25 -10.45
CA TRP A 115 2.83 -5.28 -9.42
C TRP A 115 2.28 -4.03 -10.09
N ASP A 116 0.98 -3.88 -10.02
CA ASP A 116 0.22 -2.82 -10.66
C ASP A 116 -0.87 -2.26 -9.73
N ASP A 117 -1.62 -1.29 -10.21
CA ASP A 117 -2.70 -0.63 -9.47
C ASP A 117 -3.84 -1.58 -9.03
N SER A 118 -3.96 -2.74 -9.67
CA SER A 118 -4.96 -3.75 -9.31
C SER A 118 -4.72 -4.42 -7.96
N LEU A 119 -3.53 -4.20 -7.35
CA LEU A 119 -3.25 -4.61 -5.97
C LEU A 119 -3.91 -3.69 -4.94
N LEU A 120 -4.24 -2.46 -5.32
CA LEU A 120 -4.87 -1.49 -4.42
C LEU A 120 -6.26 -1.98 -3.97
N GLY A 121 -6.58 -1.74 -2.72
CA GLY A 121 -7.83 -2.21 -2.12
C GLY A 121 -7.84 -3.69 -1.74
N THR A 122 -6.82 -4.47 -2.11
CA THR A 122 -6.75 -5.89 -1.72
C THR A 122 -6.83 -6.03 -0.21
N ALA A 123 -7.77 -6.85 0.25
CA ALA A 123 -7.99 -7.14 1.66
C ALA A 123 -6.95 -8.14 2.17
N VAL A 124 -6.35 -7.84 3.32
CA VAL A 124 -5.31 -8.64 3.96
C VAL A 124 -5.47 -8.63 5.48
N GLN A 125 -4.74 -9.51 6.13
CA GLN A 125 -4.52 -9.50 7.57
C GLN A 125 -3.06 -9.13 7.84
N VAL A 126 -2.82 -8.01 8.54
CA VAL A 126 -1.48 -7.53 8.88
C VAL A 126 -1.17 -7.86 10.34
N THR A 127 -0.07 -8.57 10.57
CA THR A 127 0.43 -8.85 11.91
C THR A 127 1.47 -7.82 12.31
N LEU A 128 1.18 -7.08 13.38
CA LEU A 128 1.99 -6.01 13.93
C LEU A 128 2.64 -6.43 15.24
N ALA A 129 3.81 -5.89 15.52
CA ALA A 129 4.45 -5.98 16.83
C ALA A 129 5.06 -4.65 17.23
N SER A 130 4.92 -4.29 18.49
CA SER A 130 5.60 -3.14 19.06
C SER A 130 7.09 -3.44 19.27
N ARG A 131 7.94 -2.46 18.99
CA ARG A 131 9.38 -2.54 19.20
C ARG A 131 9.88 -1.29 19.89
N ASP A 132 10.50 -1.49 21.06
CA ASP A 132 11.16 -0.41 21.80
C ASP A 132 12.54 -0.15 21.23
N VAL A 133 12.85 1.11 21.00
CA VAL A 133 14.17 1.54 20.57
C VAL A 133 15.00 1.91 21.81
N THR A 134 16.03 1.13 22.05
CA THR A 134 16.89 1.28 23.24
C THR A 134 18.10 2.18 23.00
N GLN A 135 18.45 2.47 21.73
CA GLN A 135 19.66 3.23 21.39
C GLN A 135 19.42 4.22 20.24
N GLY A 136 20.30 5.22 20.13
CA GLY A 136 20.30 6.20 19.05
C GLY A 136 19.28 7.33 19.24
N LYS A 137 19.02 8.09 18.18
CA LYS A 137 18.18 9.30 18.15
C LYS A 137 16.72 9.06 18.64
N HIS A 138 16.26 7.83 18.56
CA HIS A 138 14.89 7.44 18.89
C HIS A 138 14.82 6.56 20.15
N ALA A 139 15.87 6.52 20.97
CA ALA A 139 15.87 5.78 22.24
C ALA A 139 14.69 6.20 23.11
N GLY A 140 14.04 5.23 23.72
CA GLY A 140 12.84 5.44 24.55
C GLY A 140 11.52 5.58 23.76
N LYS A 141 11.55 5.48 22.42
CA LYS A 141 10.33 5.44 21.61
C LYS A 141 9.96 4.01 21.25
N THR A 142 8.66 3.74 21.20
CA THR A 142 8.09 2.49 20.73
C THR A 142 7.54 2.69 19.33
N PHE A 143 7.89 1.80 18.41
CA PHE A 143 7.41 1.78 17.05
C PHE A 143 6.60 0.52 16.78
N THR A 144 5.74 0.58 15.77
CA THR A 144 5.05 -0.59 15.21
C THR A 144 5.87 -1.14 14.04
N ASP A 145 6.11 -2.44 14.05
CA ASP A 145 6.75 -3.17 12.95
C ASP A 145 5.76 -4.18 12.35
N ILE A 146 5.72 -4.29 11.03
CA ILE A 146 4.98 -5.35 10.34
C ILE A 146 5.80 -6.64 10.40
N LYS A 147 5.24 -7.67 11.02
CA LYS A 147 5.87 -9.00 11.14
C LYS A 147 5.39 -9.99 10.09
N GLY A 148 4.17 -9.81 9.60
CA GLY A 148 3.60 -10.67 8.59
C GLY A 148 2.37 -10.06 7.93
N VAL A 149 2.09 -10.55 6.72
CA VAL A 149 0.86 -10.26 6.00
C VAL A 149 0.34 -11.58 5.46
N THR A 150 -0.92 -11.85 5.69
CA THR A 150 -1.62 -13.06 5.23
C THR A 150 -2.89 -12.66 4.48
N PRO A 151 -3.49 -13.54 3.68
CA PRO A 151 -4.79 -13.27 3.07
C PRO A 151 -5.82 -12.87 4.14
N ALA A 152 -6.79 -12.06 3.75
CA ALA A 152 -7.86 -11.66 4.64
C ALA A 152 -8.59 -12.87 5.23
N ALA A 153 -8.86 -12.84 6.52
CA ALA A 153 -9.63 -13.88 7.17
C ALA A 153 -11.06 -13.92 6.62
N GLN A 154 -11.48 -15.09 6.15
CA GLN A 154 -12.86 -15.31 5.73
C GLN A 154 -13.68 -15.75 6.94
N MET A 155 -14.50 -14.86 7.45
CA MET A 155 -15.42 -15.16 8.55
C MET A 155 -16.87 -15.01 8.04
N PRO A 156 -17.76 -15.99 8.31
CA PRO A 156 -19.15 -15.87 7.90
C PRO A 156 -19.80 -14.59 8.44
N GLY A 157 -20.41 -13.80 7.55
CA GLY A 157 -21.10 -12.56 7.89
C GLY A 157 -20.19 -11.34 8.13
N TYR A 158 -18.88 -11.48 8.06
CA TYR A 158 -17.94 -10.34 8.12
C TYR A 158 -17.58 -9.85 6.71
N VAL A 159 -17.82 -8.57 6.46
CA VAL A 159 -17.34 -7.88 5.25
C VAL A 159 -16.34 -6.83 5.71
N GLN A 160 -15.13 -6.93 5.22
CA GLN A 160 -14.08 -5.96 5.55
C GLN A 160 -14.43 -4.59 4.93
N PRO A 161 -14.42 -3.49 5.70
CA PRO A 161 -14.70 -2.14 5.20
C PRO A 161 -13.84 -1.78 3.99
N GLU A 162 -14.39 -0.95 3.11
CA GLU A 162 -13.64 -0.35 2.01
C GLU A 162 -12.63 0.68 2.52
N LEU A 163 -11.70 1.10 1.65
CA LEU A 163 -10.75 2.15 1.96
C LEU A 163 -11.45 3.48 2.23
N VAL A 164 -11.01 4.18 3.26
CA VAL A 164 -11.43 5.56 3.56
C VAL A 164 -10.62 6.55 2.73
N ASN A 165 -9.33 6.27 2.54
CA ASN A 165 -8.43 7.14 1.80
C ASN A 165 -8.31 6.70 0.33
N ALA A 166 -8.03 7.69 -0.54
CA ALA A 166 -7.72 7.41 -1.93
C ALA A 166 -6.49 6.51 -2.05
N ALA A 167 -6.59 5.46 -2.85
CA ALA A 167 -5.49 4.56 -3.08
C ALA A 167 -4.48 5.14 -4.08
N VAL A 168 -3.18 4.86 -3.88
CA VAL A 168 -2.09 5.40 -4.68
C VAL A 168 -1.17 4.28 -5.15
N PHE A 169 -1.04 4.14 -6.46
CA PHE A 169 0.03 3.39 -7.10
C PHE A 169 1.02 4.36 -7.73
N PHE A 170 2.31 4.14 -7.53
CA PHE A 170 3.34 4.99 -8.10
C PHE A 170 4.58 4.19 -8.47
N ASP A 171 5.00 4.30 -9.73
CA ASP A 171 6.24 3.75 -10.25
C ASP A 171 6.99 4.86 -11.01
N PRO A 172 8.23 5.23 -10.60
CA PRO A 172 9.01 6.24 -11.30
C PRO A 172 9.47 5.82 -12.71
N GLN A 173 9.38 4.53 -13.05
CA GLN A 173 9.74 3.98 -14.35
C GLN A 173 8.54 3.84 -15.30
N ASP A 174 7.31 4.11 -14.84
CA ASP A 174 6.10 4.01 -15.67
C ASP A 174 6.10 5.12 -16.73
N GLU A 175 5.89 4.75 -18.01
CA GLU A 175 5.77 5.69 -19.13
C GLU A 175 4.64 6.72 -18.93
N SER A 176 3.65 6.39 -18.10
CA SER A 176 2.52 7.26 -17.77
C SER A 176 2.67 7.99 -16.44
N VAL A 177 3.90 8.03 -15.87
CA VAL A 177 4.16 8.65 -14.57
C VAL A 177 3.69 10.10 -14.49
N SER A 178 2.94 10.42 -13.45
CA SER A 178 2.37 11.76 -13.24
C SER A 178 3.18 12.56 -12.24
N VAL A 179 3.59 13.77 -12.62
CA VAL A 179 4.22 14.75 -11.73
C VAL A 179 3.30 15.11 -10.57
N GLU A 180 1.99 15.17 -10.81
CA GLU A 180 1.02 15.47 -9.77
C GLU A 180 0.97 14.33 -8.73
N ALA A 181 0.93 13.07 -9.19
CA ALA A 181 0.99 11.90 -8.30
C ALA A 181 2.29 11.89 -7.48
N PHE A 182 3.44 12.20 -8.11
CA PHE A 182 4.71 12.34 -7.41
C PHE A 182 4.68 13.43 -6.34
N ASN A 183 4.18 14.62 -6.67
CA ASN A 183 4.07 15.74 -5.73
C ASN A 183 3.06 15.47 -4.60
N GLY A 184 2.12 14.55 -4.79
CA GLY A 184 1.19 14.07 -3.77
C GLY A 184 1.83 13.11 -2.76
N LEU A 185 3.01 12.56 -3.05
CA LEU A 185 3.74 11.71 -2.11
C LEU A 185 4.35 12.56 -0.98
N PRO A 186 4.49 12.01 0.23
CA PRO A 186 5.23 12.66 1.30
C PRO A 186 6.67 13.02 0.92
N ASP A 187 7.18 14.16 1.38
CA ASP A 187 8.51 14.68 1.03
C ASP A 187 9.62 13.63 1.18
N PHE A 188 9.60 12.87 2.28
CA PHE A 188 10.62 11.83 2.51
C PHE A 188 10.62 10.72 1.45
N MET A 189 9.46 10.40 0.85
CA MET A 189 9.39 9.43 -0.25
C MET A 189 9.92 10.03 -1.55
N GLN A 190 9.56 11.29 -1.82
CA GLN A 190 10.10 12.02 -2.96
C GLN A 190 11.63 12.10 -2.90
N ASP A 191 12.19 12.37 -1.70
CA ASP A 191 13.63 12.41 -1.49
C ASP A 191 14.30 11.05 -1.71
N ILE A 192 13.68 9.96 -1.25
CA ILE A 192 14.18 8.59 -1.48
C ILE A 192 14.17 8.27 -2.98
N ILE A 193 13.09 8.58 -3.70
CA ILE A 193 12.97 8.33 -5.14
C ILE A 193 14.03 9.14 -5.91
N LYS A 194 14.18 10.44 -5.61
CA LYS A 194 15.19 11.30 -6.24
C LYS A 194 16.62 10.87 -5.92
N GLY A 195 16.82 10.21 -4.79
CA GLY A 195 18.12 9.67 -4.35
C GLY A 195 18.41 8.26 -4.87
N SER A 196 17.52 7.64 -5.63
CA SER A 196 17.75 6.30 -6.21
C SER A 196 18.85 6.34 -7.26
N LEU A 197 19.54 5.21 -7.42
CA LEU A 197 20.67 5.10 -8.35
C LEU A 197 20.25 5.15 -9.82
N ASP A 198 19.01 4.80 -10.10
CA ASP A 198 18.40 4.77 -11.42
C ASP A 198 17.49 5.99 -11.69
N TYR A 199 17.44 6.97 -10.77
CA TYR A 199 16.58 8.15 -10.93
C TYR A 199 16.86 8.93 -12.21
N ALA A 200 18.13 9.11 -12.56
CA ALA A 200 18.52 9.89 -13.75
C ALA A 200 18.00 9.29 -15.06
N ASP A 201 17.80 7.96 -15.07
CA ASP A 201 17.32 7.22 -16.23
C ASP A 201 15.80 6.92 -16.15
N SER A 202 15.10 7.44 -15.12
CA SER A 202 13.67 7.20 -14.93
C SER A 202 12.78 8.09 -15.79
N GLU A 203 11.60 7.58 -16.13
CA GLU A 203 10.56 8.37 -16.82
C GLU A 203 10.11 9.58 -15.99
N LEU A 204 10.11 9.45 -14.66
CA LEU A 204 9.84 10.56 -13.76
C LEU A 204 10.85 11.71 -13.95
N CYS A 205 12.15 11.41 -14.02
CA CYS A 205 13.19 12.40 -14.22
C CYS A 205 13.02 13.10 -15.59
N ALA A 206 12.76 12.32 -16.63
CA ALA A 206 12.51 12.84 -17.99
C ALA A 206 11.29 13.76 -18.01
N THR A 207 10.20 13.36 -17.36
CA THR A 207 8.96 14.14 -17.29
C THR A 207 9.14 15.44 -16.49
N LEU A 208 9.86 15.41 -15.37
CA LEU A 208 10.17 16.59 -14.57
C LEU A 208 11.10 17.56 -15.32
N ALA A 209 12.08 17.06 -16.08
CA ALA A 209 13.00 17.87 -16.86
C ALA A 209 12.35 18.48 -18.13
N GLY A 210 11.45 17.72 -18.76
CA GLY A 210 10.74 18.14 -19.98
C GLY A 210 9.59 19.13 -19.75
N GLY A 211 9.26 19.47 -18.50
CA GLY A 211 8.11 20.34 -18.18
C GLY A 211 6.78 19.68 -18.56
N GLY A 212 6.65 18.37 -18.28
CA GLY A 212 5.61 17.49 -18.76
C GLY A 212 4.21 18.08 -18.76
N ALA A 213 3.57 18.02 -19.91
CA ALA A 213 2.12 18.20 -19.99
C ALA A 213 1.44 17.12 -19.13
N PRO A 214 0.44 17.47 -18.30
CA PRO A 214 -0.24 16.49 -17.48
C PRO A 214 -0.88 15.44 -18.38
N VAL A 215 -0.41 14.20 -18.28
CA VAL A 215 -1.14 13.05 -18.84
C VAL A 215 -2.41 12.93 -18.01
N ALA A 216 -3.55 13.18 -18.63
CA ALA A 216 -4.85 13.06 -17.97
C ALA A 216 -4.97 11.65 -17.34
N PRO A 217 -5.43 11.54 -16.09
CA PRO A 217 -5.60 10.25 -15.46
C PRO A 217 -6.50 9.38 -16.33
N LYS A 218 -6.03 8.18 -16.66
CA LYS A 218 -6.81 7.18 -17.39
C LYS A 218 -8.06 6.93 -16.56
N ALA A 219 -9.22 7.26 -17.13
CA ALA A 219 -10.49 7.03 -16.46
C ALA A 219 -10.58 5.56 -15.99
N PRO A 220 -11.03 5.28 -14.78
CA PRO A 220 -11.19 3.92 -14.31
C PRO A 220 -12.03 3.13 -15.31
N ALA A 221 -11.56 1.92 -15.65
CA ALA A 221 -12.27 1.04 -16.54
C ALA A 221 -13.71 0.86 -16.05
N PRO A 222 -14.73 0.91 -16.93
CA PRO A 222 -16.11 0.76 -16.50
C PRO A 222 -16.27 -0.60 -15.80
N ALA A 223 -16.88 -0.57 -14.61
CA ALA A 223 -17.19 -1.77 -13.86
C ALA A 223 -17.88 -2.80 -14.77
N PRO A 224 -17.52 -4.11 -14.69
CA PRO A 224 -18.17 -5.13 -15.49
C PRO A 224 -19.67 -5.09 -15.23
N ALA A 225 -20.45 -5.05 -16.32
CA ALA A 225 -21.90 -5.05 -16.25
C ALA A 225 -22.39 -6.26 -15.42
N PRO A 226 -23.41 -6.10 -14.57
CA PRO A 226 -23.94 -7.21 -13.79
C PRO A 226 -24.38 -8.34 -14.73
N VAL A 227 -23.80 -9.52 -14.51
CA VAL A 227 -24.16 -10.74 -15.22
C VAL A 227 -25.64 -10.99 -14.93
N ALA A 228 -26.47 -11.00 -15.98
CA ALA A 228 -27.88 -11.30 -15.87
C ALA A 228 -28.06 -12.66 -15.18
N ALA A 229 -28.88 -12.67 -14.13
CA ALA A 229 -29.25 -13.90 -13.44
C ALA A 229 -29.87 -14.91 -14.44
N PRO A 230 -29.48 -16.21 -14.37
CA PRO A 230 -30.09 -17.22 -15.23
C PRO A 230 -31.59 -17.30 -14.95
N ALA A 231 -32.38 -17.32 -16.04
CA ALA A 231 -33.83 -17.46 -15.96
C ALA A 231 -34.22 -18.77 -15.22
N PRO A 232 -35.29 -18.77 -14.42
CA PRO A 232 -35.73 -19.97 -13.73
C PRO A 232 -36.10 -21.04 -14.75
N VAL A 233 -35.49 -22.21 -14.63
CA VAL A 233 -35.83 -23.40 -15.39
C VAL A 233 -37.24 -23.83 -14.98
N ALA A 234 -38.16 -23.86 -15.95
CA ALA A 234 -39.51 -24.37 -15.71
C ALA A 234 -39.45 -25.83 -15.23
N ALA A 235 -40.05 -26.11 -14.09
CA ALA A 235 -40.18 -27.46 -13.61
C ALA A 235 -41.06 -28.28 -14.56
N GLU A 236 -40.50 -29.31 -15.15
CA GLU A 236 -41.25 -30.35 -15.87
C GLU A 236 -42.14 -31.12 -14.89
N ALA A 237 -43.43 -31.20 -15.22
CA ALA A 237 -44.38 -31.99 -14.45
C ALA A 237 -44.07 -33.48 -14.55
N PRO A 238 -44.19 -34.27 -13.48
CA PRO A 238 -43.96 -35.68 -13.58
C PRO A 238 -45.08 -36.39 -14.37
N ALA A 239 -44.65 -37.12 -15.40
CA ALA A 239 -45.51 -37.99 -16.16
C ALA A 239 -46.17 -39.03 -15.27
N GLY A 240 -47.48 -39.22 -15.45
CA GLY A 240 -48.29 -40.16 -14.69
C GLY A 240 -47.78 -41.60 -14.83
N VAL A 241 -47.69 -42.27 -13.68
CA VAL A 241 -47.44 -43.72 -13.63
C VAL A 241 -48.80 -44.39 -13.78
N ASP A 242 -49.05 -45.01 -14.93
CA ASP A 242 -50.13 -45.98 -15.11
C ASP A 242 -49.83 -47.20 -14.17
N ASN A 243 -50.77 -47.47 -13.29
CA ASN A 243 -50.78 -48.66 -12.47
C ASN A 243 -51.85 -49.61 -13.03
N PRO A 244 -51.47 -50.75 -13.61
CA PRO A 244 -52.43 -51.84 -13.86
C PRO A 244 -52.38 -52.80 -12.67
N PHE A 245 -53.44 -52.85 -11.91
CA PHE A 245 -54.06 -53.84 -11.06
C PHE A 245 -54.55 -53.26 -9.73
#